data_e14ef464ecd19c74c6f13e338e9e6434
#
_entry.id   e14ef464ecd19c74c6f13e338e9e6434
#
_cell.length_a   1.000
_cell.length_b   1.000
_cell.length_c   1.000
_cell.angle_alpha   90.00
_cell.angle_beta   90.00
_cell.angle_gamma   90.00
#
_symmetry.space_group_name_H-M   'P 1'
#
loop_
_entity.id
_entity.type
_entity.pdbx_description
1 polymer ?
#
loop_
_entity_poly.entity_id
_entity_poly.type
_entity_poly.pdbx_seq_one_letter_code
_entity_poly.pdbx_strand_id
1 'polypeptide(L)'
;MGIFADVKENITAREAAESYGIEVNRYGMAKCPFHNDRRPSMKLDHRFHCFGCGADGDAIDLTARLFDLSPLDAAKKLIQDFGLSIDTGYRDLSRTPPKRSAFLEKLEEQKRFRKWIADSVATLLDYRSILNEWQKTKAPRSPDAEWDERFVEAGKKLPYVEYLLDQLLCGDEDVQRDYYRNGRKEVAQYAERVREIRSTEPDSIGRGADDGPDRERSHQAEHSEHGYGAR
;
A
#
# COMPACT_ATOMS: atom_id res chain seq x y z
N MET A 1 35.39 -2.50 19.94
CA MET A 1 34.17 -1.73 20.34
C MET A 1 33.11 -2.74 20.79
N GLY A 2 32.15 -2.35 21.61
CA GLY A 2 31.11 -3.30 22.05
C GLY A 2 29.93 -3.31 21.11
N ILE A 3 29.18 -4.44 21.04
CA ILE A 3 28.01 -4.65 20.18
C ILE A 3 27.03 -3.47 20.11
N PHE A 4 26.84 -2.77 21.24
CA PHE A 4 25.96 -1.60 21.30
C PHE A 4 26.51 -0.38 20.54
N ALA A 5 27.85 -0.13 20.64
CA ALA A 5 28.44 0.96 19.92
C ALA A 5 28.43 0.73 18.43
N ASP A 6 28.76 -0.49 18.01
CA ASP A 6 28.81 -0.87 16.61
C ASP A 6 27.40 -0.80 15.96
N VAL A 7 26.33 -1.20 16.68
CA VAL A 7 24.96 -1.07 16.18
C VAL A 7 24.54 0.39 16.07
N LYS A 8 24.82 1.23 17.08
CA LYS A 8 24.45 2.66 17.09
C LYS A 8 25.16 3.47 16.01
N GLU A 9 26.37 3.06 15.63
CA GLU A 9 27.15 3.71 14.56
C GLU A 9 26.59 3.38 13.17
N ASN A 10 26.04 2.17 13.00
CA ASN A 10 25.61 1.65 11.71
C ASN A 10 24.10 1.73 11.45
N ILE A 11 23.26 1.87 12.48
CA ILE A 11 21.80 1.86 12.33
C ILE A 11 21.18 3.04 13.10
N THR A 12 20.46 3.89 12.37
CA THR A 12 19.67 4.98 12.96
C THR A 12 18.32 4.48 13.46
N ALA A 13 17.70 5.19 14.39
CA ALA A 13 16.35 4.90 14.83
C ALA A 13 15.33 5.00 13.68
N ARG A 14 15.59 5.88 12.71
CA ARG A 14 14.77 6.02 11.52
C ARG A 14 14.81 4.78 10.62
N GLU A 15 16.01 4.31 10.29
CA GLU A 15 16.19 3.10 9.47
C GLU A 15 15.54 1.88 10.12
N ALA A 16 15.76 1.71 11.45
CA ALA A 16 15.10 0.65 12.20
C ALA A 16 13.56 0.74 12.13
N ALA A 17 13.02 1.95 12.33
CA ALA A 17 11.58 2.19 12.25
C ALA A 17 11.00 1.85 10.86
N GLU A 18 11.63 2.34 9.80
CA GLU A 18 11.21 2.10 8.41
C GLU A 18 11.28 0.62 8.05
N SER A 19 12.36 -0.10 8.47
CA SER A 19 12.51 -1.54 8.22
C SER A 19 11.43 -2.37 8.92
N TYR A 20 11.00 -1.94 10.11
CA TYR A 20 9.89 -2.57 10.84
C TYR A 20 8.52 -2.06 10.41
N GLY A 21 8.47 -1.23 9.36
CA GLY A 21 7.25 -0.83 8.69
C GLY A 21 6.51 0.34 9.34
N ILE A 22 7.19 1.13 10.18
CA ILE A 22 6.67 2.41 10.66
C ILE A 22 6.80 3.43 9.54
N GLU A 23 5.67 4.00 9.10
CA GLU A 23 5.66 5.01 8.05
C GLU A 23 6.23 6.33 8.57
N VAL A 24 7.39 6.73 8.06
CA VAL A 24 8.04 8.00 8.40
C VAL A 24 7.82 8.99 7.25
N ASN A 25 7.26 10.15 7.57
CA ASN A 25 7.01 11.16 6.55
C ASN A 25 8.32 11.90 6.16
N ARG A 26 8.23 12.76 5.13
CA ARG A 26 9.39 13.54 4.62
C ARG A 26 10.07 14.42 5.67
N TYR A 27 9.36 14.77 6.74
CA TYR A 27 9.91 15.57 7.84
C TYR A 27 10.51 14.74 8.98
N GLY A 28 10.58 13.42 8.82
CA GLY A 28 11.05 12.50 9.84
C GLY A 28 10.07 12.29 10.99
N MET A 29 8.78 12.52 10.76
CA MET A 29 7.73 12.31 11.76
C MET A 29 6.94 11.05 11.46
N ALA A 30 6.59 10.30 12.51
CA ALA A 30 5.77 9.10 12.45
C ALA A 30 4.71 9.07 13.57
N LYS A 31 3.71 8.23 13.42
CA LYS A 31 2.81 7.89 14.53
C LYS A 31 3.59 7.05 15.54
N CYS A 32 3.50 7.43 16.82
CA CYS A 32 4.19 6.72 17.87
C CYS A 32 3.56 5.34 18.13
N PRO A 33 4.35 4.26 18.14
CA PRO A 33 3.85 2.91 18.42
C PRO A 33 3.56 2.67 19.91
N PHE A 34 4.01 3.55 20.80
CA PHE A 34 4.02 3.32 22.23
C PHE A 34 2.83 3.94 22.97
N HIS A 35 1.96 4.70 22.26
CA HIS A 35 0.68 5.20 22.79
C HIS A 35 -0.35 5.29 21.66
N ASN A 36 -1.61 5.56 22.00
CA ASN A 36 -2.68 5.73 21.00
C ASN A 36 -2.53 7.09 20.29
N ASP A 37 -1.72 7.09 19.22
CA ASP A 37 -1.37 8.30 18.46
C ASP A 37 -2.26 8.46 17.22
N ARG A 38 -3.02 9.56 17.17
CA ARG A 38 -3.88 9.89 16.01
C ARG A 38 -3.16 10.72 14.96
N ARG A 39 -2.09 11.43 15.34
CA ARG A 39 -1.29 12.30 14.46
C ARG A 39 0.19 12.02 14.67
N PRO A 40 1.05 12.12 13.64
CA PRO A 40 2.48 11.91 13.80
C PRO A 40 3.07 12.80 14.90
N SER A 41 3.48 12.19 16.01
CA SER A 41 4.04 12.86 17.19
C SER A 41 5.45 12.38 17.56
N MET A 42 5.97 11.38 16.86
CA MET A 42 7.33 10.86 17.11
C MET A 42 8.26 11.34 16.01
N LYS A 43 9.31 12.08 16.42
CA LYS A 43 10.44 12.44 15.55
C LYS A 43 11.42 11.28 15.49
N LEU A 44 11.86 10.96 14.28
CA LEU A 44 12.81 9.89 13.97
C LEU A 44 13.96 10.45 13.13
N ASP A 45 15.17 10.27 13.65
CA ASP A 45 16.44 10.58 13.00
C ASP A 45 17.48 9.54 13.46
N HIS A 46 18.69 9.92 13.86
CA HIS A 46 19.63 9.03 14.56
C HIS A 46 19.03 8.44 15.83
N ARG A 47 18.25 9.24 16.54
CA ARG A 47 17.45 8.87 17.71
C ARG A 47 15.96 9.12 17.44
N PHE A 48 15.10 8.51 18.26
CA PHE A 48 13.69 8.86 18.26
C PHE A 48 13.31 9.63 19.52
N HIS A 49 12.33 10.52 19.37
CA HIS A 49 11.67 11.18 20.49
C HIS A 49 10.18 11.40 20.18
N CYS A 50 9.32 10.98 21.09
CA CYS A 50 7.88 11.19 20.97
C CYS A 50 7.44 12.37 21.82
N PHE A 51 6.92 13.42 21.21
CA PHE A 51 6.37 14.59 21.88
C PHE A 51 5.06 14.32 22.61
N GLY A 52 4.37 13.21 22.29
CA GLY A 52 3.10 12.84 22.91
C GLY A 52 3.24 12.09 24.21
N CYS A 53 4.14 11.11 24.29
CA CYS A 53 4.30 10.25 25.47
C CYS A 53 5.70 10.34 26.11
N GLY A 54 6.61 11.16 25.58
CA GLY A 54 7.97 11.30 26.11
C GLY A 54 8.90 10.10 25.85
N ALA A 55 8.47 9.10 25.08
CA ALA A 55 9.33 7.98 24.73
C ALA A 55 10.49 8.45 23.87
N ASP A 56 11.73 8.10 24.25
CA ASP A 56 12.93 8.43 23.51
C ASP A 56 13.94 7.29 23.54
N GLY A 57 14.94 7.35 22.67
CA GLY A 57 16.02 6.37 22.61
C GLY A 57 16.70 6.32 21.25
N ASP A 58 17.55 5.32 21.09
CA ASP A 58 18.21 4.98 19.83
C ASP A 58 17.53 3.80 19.10
N ALA A 59 18.17 3.28 18.06
CA ALA A 59 17.66 2.12 17.31
C ALA A 59 17.44 0.88 18.19
N ILE A 60 18.35 0.68 19.16
CA ILE A 60 18.26 -0.46 20.08
C ILE A 60 17.08 -0.31 21.04
N ASP A 61 16.90 0.89 21.60
CA ASP A 61 15.78 1.19 22.50
C ASP A 61 14.43 1.07 21.77
N LEU A 62 14.38 1.54 20.52
CA LEU A 62 13.19 1.40 19.66
C LEU A 62 12.86 -0.08 19.45
N THR A 63 13.84 -0.86 19.04
CA THR A 63 13.69 -2.30 18.75
C THR A 63 13.32 -3.08 20.00
N ALA A 64 13.98 -2.79 21.13
CA ALA A 64 13.68 -3.41 22.41
C ALA A 64 12.22 -3.21 22.80
N ARG A 65 11.70 -2.00 22.69
CA ARG A 65 10.30 -1.67 22.99
C ARG A 65 9.31 -2.25 21.97
N LEU A 66 9.66 -2.28 20.68
CA LEU A 66 8.79 -2.83 19.63
C LEU A 66 8.58 -4.34 19.75
N PHE A 67 9.61 -5.04 20.18
CA PHE A 67 9.63 -6.51 20.23
C PHE A 67 9.60 -7.08 21.67
N ASP A 68 9.52 -6.23 22.68
CA ASP A 68 9.58 -6.62 24.09
C ASP A 68 10.85 -7.45 24.39
N LEU A 69 11.99 -6.93 23.97
CA LEU A 69 13.30 -7.58 24.07
C LEU A 69 14.18 -6.89 25.11
N SER A 70 15.18 -7.64 25.63
CA SER A 70 16.29 -7.00 26.32
C SER A 70 17.10 -6.13 25.34
N PRO A 71 17.80 -5.08 25.80
CA PRO A 71 18.66 -4.28 24.95
C PRO A 71 19.69 -5.10 24.16
N LEU A 72 20.24 -6.16 24.77
CA LEU A 72 21.19 -7.06 24.12
C LEU A 72 20.54 -7.87 22.99
N ASP A 73 19.35 -8.39 23.21
CA ASP A 73 18.63 -9.16 22.19
C ASP A 73 18.12 -8.26 21.07
N ALA A 74 17.74 -7.02 21.38
CA ALA A 74 17.41 -6.00 20.39
C ALA A 74 18.61 -5.65 19.50
N ALA A 75 19.80 -5.48 20.08
CA ALA A 75 21.03 -5.25 19.32
C ALA A 75 21.35 -6.44 18.39
N LYS A 76 21.25 -7.67 18.89
CA LYS A 76 21.44 -8.88 18.07
C LYS A 76 20.44 -8.98 16.92
N LYS A 77 19.17 -8.66 17.22
CA LYS A 77 18.12 -8.64 16.21
C LYS A 77 18.42 -7.62 15.10
N LEU A 78 18.85 -6.42 15.45
CA LEU A 78 19.26 -5.40 14.48
C LEU A 78 20.44 -5.86 13.63
N ILE A 79 21.45 -6.48 14.22
CA ILE A 79 22.59 -7.06 13.49
C ILE A 79 22.10 -8.08 12.46
N GLN A 80 21.21 -8.96 12.86
CA GLN A 80 20.65 -9.99 11.99
C GLN A 80 19.78 -9.41 10.87
N ASP A 81 18.86 -8.50 11.22
CA ASP A 81 17.89 -7.96 10.28
C ASP A 81 18.54 -7.03 9.24
N PHE A 82 19.62 -6.34 9.61
CA PHE A 82 20.39 -5.46 8.72
C PHE A 82 21.63 -6.13 8.11
N GLY A 83 21.88 -7.40 8.44
CA GLY A 83 23.01 -8.15 7.88
C GLY A 83 24.38 -7.58 8.25
N LEU A 84 24.51 -6.97 9.43
CA LEU A 84 25.79 -6.40 9.88
C LEU A 84 26.80 -7.49 10.21
N SER A 85 28.01 -7.40 9.64
CA SER A 85 29.12 -8.33 9.94
C SER A 85 29.86 -7.86 11.21
N ILE A 86 29.19 -7.96 12.36
CA ILE A 86 29.77 -7.64 13.66
C ILE A 86 30.11 -8.94 14.39
N ASP A 87 31.38 -9.09 14.78
CA ASP A 87 31.80 -10.23 15.63
C ASP A 87 31.24 -10.00 17.04
N THR A 88 30.11 -10.63 17.32
CA THR A 88 29.42 -10.49 18.60
C THR A 88 30.12 -11.27 19.73
N GLY A 89 31.05 -12.18 19.40
CA GLY A 89 31.69 -13.07 20.38
C GLY A 89 30.73 -13.96 21.17
N TYR A 90 29.44 -13.93 20.82
CA TYR A 90 28.36 -14.57 21.55
C TYR A 90 27.75 -15.69 20.73
N ARG A 91 27.89 -16.93 21.16
CA ARG A 91 27.12 -18.05 20.58
C ARG A 91 25.66 -17.92 20.99
N ASP A 92 24.80 -17.74 20.02
CA ASP A 92 23.35 -17.69 20.24
C ASP A 92 22.86 -19.03 20.81
N LEU A 93 22.45 -19.03 22.08
CA LEU A 93 21.85 -20.17 22.77
C LEU A 93 20.33 -20.03 22.91
N SER A 94 19.71 -18.94 22.47
CA SER A 94 18.26 -18.74 22.57
C SER A 94 17.55 -18.97 21.24
N ARG A 95 16.97 -20.16 21.08
CA ARG A 95 16.15 -20.57 19.93
C ARG A 95 14.68 -20.12 20.03
N THR A 96 14.30 -19.30 20.99
CA THR A 96 12.93 -18.81 21.11
C THR A 96 12.78 -17.55 20.26
N PRO A 97 11.92 -17.59 19.21
CA PRO A 97 11.63 -16.37 18.46
C PRO A 97 11.02 -15.34 19.40
N PRO A 98 11.40 -14.06 19.30
CA PRO A 98 10.86 -13.01 20.14
C PRO A 98 9.34 -12.95 19.99
N LYS A 99 8.62 -12.80 21.13
CA LYS A 99 7.19 -12.53 21.09
C LYS A 99 6.95 -11.27 20.28
N ARG A 100 6.15 -11.37 19.21
CA ARG A 100 5.75 -10.19 18.45
C ARG A 100 4.98 -9.25 19.36
N SER A 101 5.33 -7.97 19.35
CA SER A 101 4.57 -6.98 20.10
C SER A 101 3.18 -6.80 19.48
N ALA A 102 2.18 -6.50 20.34
CA ALA A 102 0.80 -6.23 19.88
C ALA A 102 0.76 -5.08 18.83
N PHE A 103 1.72 -4.18 18.88
CA PHE A 103 1.87 -3.11 17.88
C PHE A 103 2.22 -3.66 16.49
N LEU A 104 3.20 -4.55 16.39
CA LEU A 104 3.61 -5.13 15.11
C LEU A 104 2.51 -6.01 14.51
N GLU A 105 1.80 -6.76 15.33
CA GLU A 105 0.62 -7.52 14.88
C GLU A 105 -0.46 -6.60 14.31
N LYS A 106 -0.74 -5.49 14.99
CA LYS A 106 -1.68 -4.46 14.52
C LYS A 106 -1.22 -3.80 13.22
N LEU A 107 0.07 -3.52 13.09
CA LEU A 107 0.64 -2.94 11.87
C LEU A 107 0.56 -3.89 10.68
N GLU A 108 0.87 -5.17 10.88
CA GLU A 108 0.72 -6.20 9.85
C GLU A 108 -0.74 -6.40 9.44
N GLU A 109 -1.65 -6.34 10.41
CA GLU A 109 -3.09 -6.40 10.12
C GLU A 109 -3.54 -5.20 9.29
N GLN A 110 -3.07 -3.98 9.63
CA GLN A 110 -3.37 -2.79 8.83
C GLN A 110 -2.81 -2.89 7.41
N LYS A 111 -1.60 -3.41 7.22
CA LYS A 111 -1.03 -3.64 5.89
C LYS A 111 -1.85 -4.66 5.10
N ARG A 112 -2.25 -5.77 5.71
CA ARG A 112 -3.13 -6.77 5.08
C ARG A 112 -4.49 -6.19 4.71
N PHE A 113 -5.07 -5.38 5.58
CA PHE A 113 -6.32 -4.69 5.32
C PHE A 113 -6.21 -3.73 4.12
N ARG A 114 -5.22 -2.82 4.11
CA ARG A 114 -5.01 -1.88 2.98
C ARG A 114 -4.75 -2.61 1.66
N LYS A 115 -3.93 -3.65 1.70
CA LYS A 115 -3.67 -4.47 0.51
C LYS A 115 -4.95 -5.12 0.00
N TRP A 116 -5.75 -5.70 0.89
CA TRP A 116 -7.01 -6.32 0.49
C TRP A 116 -7.99 -5.31 -0.13
N ILE A 117 -8.12 -4.10 0.43
CA ILE A 117 -8.94 -3.04 -0.17
C ILE A 117 -8.46 -2.71 -1.58
N ALA A 118 -7.16 -2.49 -1.77
CA ALA A 118 -6.60 -2.16 -3.09
C ALA A 118 -6.83 -3.29 -4.11
N ASP A 119 -6.58 -4.54 -3.74
CA ASP A 119 -6.79 -5.71 -4.60
C ASP A 119 -8.28 -5.90 -4.94
N SER A 120 -9.17 -5.66 -3.97
CA SER A 120 -10.63 -5.77 -4.15
C SER A 120 -11.15 -4.69 -5.11
N VAL A 121 -10.73 -3.44 -4.93
CA VAL A 121 -11.09 -2.34 -5.82
C VAL A 121 -10.61 -2.61 -7.25
N ALA A 122 -9.36 -3.06 -7.42
CA ALA A 122 -8.83 -3.40 -8.73
C ALA A 122 -9.68 -4.50 -9.42
N THR A 123 -10.02 -5.56 -8.68
CA THR A 123 -10.87 -6.66 -9.17
C THR A 123 -12.26 -6.18 -9.60
N LEU A 124 -12.90 -5.35 -8.79
CA LEU A 124 -14.23 -4.82 -9.09
C LEU A 124 -14.21 -3.84 -10.26
N LEU A 125 -13.16 -3.04 -10.41
CA LEU A 125 -12.95 -2.15 -11.57
C LEU A 125 -12.79 -2.96 -12.85
N ASP A 126 -12.00 -4.02 -12.82
CA ASP A 126 -11.84 -4.95 -13.93
C ASP A 126 -13.20 -5.56 -14.35
N TYR A 127 -13.94 -6.08 -13.36
CA TYR A 127 -15.25 -6.67 -13.63
C TYR A 127 -16.26 -5.65 -14.15
N ARG A 128 -16.32 -4.45 -13.55
CA ARG A 128 -17.14 -3.35 -14.06
C ARG A 128 -16.83 -3.00 -15.51
N SER A 129 -15.55 -2.97 -15.87
CA SER A 129 -15.12 -2.70 -17.25
C SER A 129 -15.70 -3.75 -18.22
N ILE A 130 -15.58 -5.03 -17.87
CA ILE A 130 -16.14 -6.14 -18.65
C ILE A 130 -17.67 -6.02 -18.79
N LEU A 131 -18.38 -5.77 -17.70
CA LEU A 131 -19.83 -5.64 -17.69
C LEU A 131 -20.30 -4.46 -18.56
N ASN A 132 -19.60 -3.31 -18.48
CA ASN A 132 -19.90 -2.15 -19.33
C ASN A 132 -19.66 -2.44 -20.82
N GLU A 133 -18.62 -3.20 -21.14
CA GLU A 133 -18.36 -3.66 -22.52
C GLU A 133 -19.48 -4.57 -23.01
N TRP A 134 -19.89 -5.53 -22.20
CA TRP A 134 -21.01 -6.44 -22.56
C TRP A 134 -22.32 -5.71 -22.72
N GLN A 135 -22.64 -4.70 -21.91
CA GLN A 135 -23.84 -3.88 -22.12
C GLN A 135 -23.86 -3.18 -23.48
N LYS A 136 -22.69 -2.76 -23.98
CA LYS A 136 -22.58 -2.09 -25.28
C LYS A 136 -22.58 -3.07 -26.45
N THR A 137 -21.83 -4.17 -26.33
CA THR A 137 -21.54 -5.06 -27.45
C THR A 137 -22.51 -6.23 -27.59
N LYS A 138 -23.17 -6.61 -26.49
CA LYS A 138 -24.09 -7.76 -26.43
C LYS A 138 -25.57 -7.36 -26.30
N ALA A 139 -25.90 -6.08 -26.42
CA ALA A 139 -27.26 -5.61 -26.40
C ALA A 139 -28.08 -6.24 -27.54
N PRO A 140 -29.36 -6.65 -27.30
CA PRO A 140 -30.22 -7.20 -28.33
C PRO A 140 -30.47 -6.18 -29.44
N ARG A 141 -30.37 -6.59 -30.69
CA ARG A 141 -30.56 -5.71 -31.87
C ARG A 141 -32.04 -5.39 -32.17
N SER A 142 -32.95 -6.19 -31.65
CA SER A 142 -34.38 -5.97 -31.77
C SER A 142 -35.11 -6.46 -30.52
N PRO A 143 -36.36 -6.00 -30.24
CA PRO A 143 -37.11 -6.43 -29.05
C PRO A 143 -37.38 -7.93 -28.99
N ASP A 144 -37.48 -8.59 -30.16
CA ASP A 144 -37.74 -10.02 -30.27
C ASP A 144 -36.49 -10.88 -30.35
N ALA A 145 -35.29 -10.26 -30.27
CA ALA A 145 -34.05 -11.01 -30.32
C ALA A 145 -33.80 -11.74 -28.98
N GLU A 146 -33.23 -12.93 -29.10
CA GLU A 146 -32.75 -13.66 -27.91
C GLU A 146 -31.66 -12.85 -27.19
N TRP A 147 -31.80 -12.79 -25.87
CA TRP A 147 -30.85 -12.00 -25.05
C TRP A 147 -29.59 -12.78 -24.78
N ASP A 148 -28.45 -12.20 -25.12
CA ASP A 148 -27.12 -12.76 -24.75
C ASP A 148 -27.02 -12.84 -23.23
N GLU A 149 -26.58 -13.99 -22.69
CA GLU A 149 -26.44 -14.22 -21.25
C GLU A 149 -25.49 -13.18 -20.59
N ARG A 150 -24.47 -12.74 -21.33
CA ARG A 150 -23.52 -11.72 -20.87
C ARG A 150 -24.19 -10.34 -20.71
N PHE A 151 -25.09 -9.98 -21.61
CA PHE A 151 -25.89 -8.77 -21.47
C PHE A 151 -26.79 -8.83 -20.23
N VAL A 152 -27.40 -9.98 -20.00
CA VAL A 152 -28.25 -10.22 -18.82
C VAL A 152 -27.44 -10.18 -17.54
N GLU A 153 -26.23 -10.81 -17.53
CA GLU A 153 -25.31 -10.74 -16.39
C GLU A 153 -24.89 -9.30 -16.11
N ALA A 154 -24.54 -8.54 -17.14
CA ALA A 154 -24.16 -7.13 -17.00
C ALA A 154 -25.28 -6.29 -16.40
N GLY A 155 -26.50 -6.42 -16.87
CA GLY A 155 -27.66 -5.69 -16.33
C GLY A 155 -27.95 -6.01 -14.86
N LYS A 156 -27.74 -7.25 -14.44
CA LYS A 156 -27.96 -7.69 -13.05
C LYS A 156 -26.84 -7.32 -12.09
N LYS A 157 -25.59 -7.39 -12.54
CA LYS A 157 -24.42 -7.29 -11.67
C LYS A 157 -23.86 -5.87 -11.59
N LEU A 158 -23.93 -5.08 -12.66
CA LEU A 158 -23.32 -3.76 -12.72
C LEU A 158 -23.75 -2.82 -11.58
N PRO A 159 -25.05 -2.65 -11.26
CA PRO A 159 -25.44 -1.73 -10.19
C PRO A 159 -24.87 -2.13 -8.82
N TYR A 160 -24.78 -3.44 -8.57
CA TYR A 160 -24.25 -3.92 -7.30
C TYR A 160 -22.73 -3.81 -7.23
N VAL A 161 -22.02 -4.03 -8.33
CA VAL A 161 -20.56 -3.83 -8.43
C VAL A 161 -20.20 -2.35 -8.20
N GLU A 162 -20.99 -1.42 -8.77
CA GLU A 162 -20.81 0.01 -8.52
C GLU A 162 -21.05 0.38 -7.06
N TYR A 163 -22.09 -0.17 -6.44
CA TYR A 163 -22.33 0.01 -5.02
C TYR A 163 -21.14 -0.49 -4.16
N LEU A 164 -20.61 -1.68 -4.46
CA LEU A 164 -19.44 -2.20 -3.73
C LEU A 164 -18.21 -1.32 -3.91
N LEU A 165 -17.99 -0.80 -5.12
CA LEU A 165 -16.89 0.15 -5.37
C LEU A 165 -17.04 1.42 -4.54
N ASP A 166 -18.24 1.99 -4.47
CA ASP A 166 -18.50 3.17 -3.64
C ASP A 166 -18.23 2.90 -2.16
N GLN A 167 -18.64 1.75 -1.64
CA GLN A 167 -18.39 1.37 -0.24
C GLN A 167 -16.89 1.22 0.04
N LEU A 168 -16.11 0.64 -0.88
CA LEU A 168 -14.68 0.41 -0.69
C LEU A 168 -13.82 1.66 -0.97
N LEU A 169 -14.27 2.57 -1.85
CA LEU A 169 -13.53 3.79 -2.21
C LEU A 169 -13.90 4.99 -1.33
N CYS A 170 -15.19 5.18 -1.08
CA CYS A 170 -15.73 6.38 -0.43
C CYS A 170 -16.33 6.09 0.96
N GLY A 171 -16.47 4.83 1.34
CA GLY A 171 -17.00 4.42 2.64
C GLY A 171 -16.06 4.76 3.79
N ASP A 172 -16.64 4.94 4.97
CA ASP A 172 -15.87 5.09 6.20
C ASP A 172 -15.00 3.86 6.50
N GLU A 173 -13.93 4.04 7.26
CA GLU A 173 -13.02 2.94 7.61
C GLU A 173 -13.76 1.78 8.31
N ASP A 174 -14.81 2.05 9.07
CA ASP A 174 -15.62 1.01 9.73
C ASP A 174 -16.39 0.17 8.71
N VAL A 175 -16.95 0.78 7.67
CA VAL A 175 -17.62 0.08 6.56
C VAL A 175 -16.61 -0.78 5.80
N GLN A 176 -15.46 -0.22 5.44
CA GLN A 176 -14.39 -0.96 4.78
C GLN A 176 -13.89 -2.14 5.61
N ARG A 177 -13.79 -1.98 6.94
CA ARG A 177 -13.40 -3.05 7.87
C ARG A 177 -14.47 -4.14 7.98
N ASP A 178 -15.75 -3.80 7.89
CA ASP A 178 -16.82 -4.79 7.86
C ASP A 178 -16.73 -5.64 6.60
N TYR A 179 -16.54 -5.03 5.42
CA TYR A 179 -16.30 -5.78 4.18
C TYR A 179 -15.03 -6.63 4.25
N TYR A 180 -13.96 -6.14 4.87
CA TYR A 180 -12.75 -6.91 5.09
C TYR A 180 -12.97 -8.16 5.95
N ARG A 181 -13.88 -8.11 6.92
CA ARG A 181 -14.22 -9.25 7.79
C ARG A 181 -15.19 -10.22 7.11
N ASN A 182 -16.22 -9.69 6.50
CA ASN A 182 -17.41 -10.44 6.07
C ASN A 182 -17.53 -10.60 4.55
N GLY A 183 -17.00 -9.66 3.75
CA GLY A 183 -17.16 -9.61 2.30
C GLY A 183 -16.09 -10.34 1.48
N ARG A 184 -15.07 -10.93 2.11
CA ARG A 184 -13.93 -11.55 1.40
C ARG A 184 -14.32 -12.64 0.41
N LYS A 185 -15.29 -13.48 0.77
CA LYS A 185 -15.75 -14.58 -0.08
C LYS A 185 -16.46 -14.06 -1.33
N GLU A 186 -17.23 -13.00 -1.17
CA GLU A 186 -17.95 -12.37 -2.26
C GLU A 186 -16.99 -11.73 -3.27
N VAL A 187 -16.02 -10.94 -2.80
CA VAL A 187 -15.01 -10.35 -3.70
C VAL A 187 -14.17 -11.42 -4.40
N ALA A 188 -13.87 -12.53 -3.71
CA ALA A 188 -13.15 -13.64 -4.31
C ALA A 188 -13.94 -14.29 -5.48
N GLN A 189 -15.27 -14.35 -5.42
CA GLN A 189 -16.12 -14.84 -6.51
C GLN A 189 -16.00 -13.93 -7.75
N TYR A 190 -15.94 -12.62 -7.58
CA TYR A 190 -15.70 -11.70 -8.69
C TYR A 190 -14.31 -11.86 -9.30
N ALA A 191 -13.29 -12.07 -8.47
CA ALA A 191 -11.93 -12.33 -8.96
C ALA A 191 -11.84 -13.64 -9.77
N GLU A 192 -12.57 -14.66 -9.37
CA GLU A 192 -12.66 -15.91 -10.10
C GLU A 192 -13.42 -15.71 -11.42
N ARG A 193 -14.55 -15.01 -11.40
CA ARG A 193 -15.34 -14.71 -12.60
C ARG A 193 -14.52 -13.91 -13.62
N VAL A 194 -13.76 -12.90 -13.21
CA VAL A 194 -12.87 -12.14 -14.10
C VAL A 194 -11.82 -13.06 -14.73
N ARG A 195 -11.24 -13.99 -13.96
CA ARG A 195 -10.27 -14.97 -14.48
C ARG A 195 -10.88 -15.92 -15.50
N GLU A 196 -12.08 -16.42 -15.25
CA GLU A 196 -12.82 -17.28 -16.20
C GLU A 196 -13.06 -16.54 -17.52
N ILE A 197 -13.59 -15.31 -17.45
CA ILE A 197 -13.88 -14.50 -18.65
C ILE A 197 -12.60 -14.27 -19.45
N ARG A 198 -11.50 -13.88 -18.79
CA ARG A 198 -10.21 -13.66 -19.46
C ARG A 198 -9.60 -14.93 -20.07
N SER A 199 -9.92 -16.09 -19.52
CA SER A 199 -9.47 -17.37 -20.07
C SER A 199 -10.25 -17.80 -21.31
N THR A 200 -11.53 -17.40 -21.39
CA THR A 200 -12.42 -17.77 -22.49
C THR A 200 -12.43 -16.75 -23.64
N GLU A 201 -12.14 -15.47 -23.33
CA GLU A 201 -12.13 -14.37 -24.30
C GLU A 201 -10.85 -13.54 -24.20
N PRO A 202 -9.68 -14.08 -24.59
CA PRO A 202 -8.40 -13.39 -24.40
C PRO A 202 -8.24 -12.09 -25.21
N ASP A 203 -8.97 -11.92 -26.31
CA ASP A 203 -8.83 -10.77 -27.24
C ASP A 203 -9.92 -9.68 -27.09
N SER A 204 -10.92 -9.87 -26.23
CA SER A 204 -12.06 -8.95 -26.13
C SER A 204 -11.84 -7.76 -25.19
N ILE A 205 -10.78 -7.76 -24.39
CA ILE A 205 -10.47 -6.66 -23.46
C ILE A 205 -9.26 -5.91 -23.98
N GLY A 206 -9.53 -4.93 -24.86
CA GLY A 206 -8.54 -3.98 -25.32
C GLY A 206 -7.81 -3.35 -24.14
N ARG A 207 -6.47 -3.40 -24.16
CA ARG A 207 -5.64 -2.53 -23.34
C ARG A 207 -6.14 -1.12 -23.59
N GLY A 208 -6.61 -0.43 -22.55
CA GLY A 208 -6.94 0.98 -22.66
C GLY A 208 -5.76 1.70 -23.33
N ALA A 209 -5.98 2.14 -24.57
CA ALA A 209 -5.06 3.00 -25.22
C ALA A 209 -4.96 4.26 -24.40
N ASP A 210 -3.79 4.52 -23.89
CA ASP A 210 -3.38 5.81 -23.34
C ASP A 210 -3.28 6.78 -24.52
N ASP A 211 -4.43 7.29 -24.98
CA ASP A 211 -4.50 8.41 -25.90
C ASP A 211 -4.22 9.71 -25.13
N GLY A 212 -2.98 9.84 -24.69
CA GLY A 212 -2.43 11.12 -24.31
C GLY A 212 -2.44 12.04 -25.54
N PRO A 213 -2.93 13.29 -25.43
CA PRO A 213 -2.95 14.21 -26.55
C PRO A 213 -1.52 14.51 -27.02
N ASP A 214 -1.22 14.13 -28.27
CA ASP A 214 -0.04 14.51 -29.01
C ASP A 214 0.10 16.03 -28.97
N ARG A 215 1.05 16.54 -28.20
CA ARG A 215 1.52 17.91 -28.31
C ARG A 215 2.55 17.97 -29.42
N GLU A 216 2.08 18.10 -30.65
CA GLU A 216 2.90 18.61 -31.75
C GLU A 216 3.45 19.97 -31.34
N ARG A 217 4.71 20.02 -30.97
CA ARG A 217 5.51 21.25 -30.97
C ARG A 217 5.98 21.52 -32.38
N SER A 218 5.21 22.26 -33.13
CA SER A 218 5.71 22.96 -34.32
C SER A 218 6.63 24.11 -33.90
N HIS A 219 7.94 23.88 -33.99
CA HIS A 219 8.90 24.96 -34.07
C HIS A 219 8.77 25.60 -35.47
N GLN A 220 8.24 26.79 -35.51
CA GLN A 220 8.54 27.74 -36.59
C GLN A 220 9.29 28.91 -35.99
N ALA A 221 10.59 28.94 -36.34
CA ALA A 221 11.42 30.10 -36.20
C ALA A 221 11.04 31.07 -37.36
N GLU A 222 10.62 32.27 -37.03
CA GLU A 222 10.69 33.39 -37.97
C GLU A 222 11.53 34.50 -37.35
N HIS A 223 12.69 34.70 -37.99
CA HIS A 223 13.48 35.90 -37.92
C HIS A 223 12.67 37.08 -38.48
N SER A 224 12.60 38.17 -37.75
CA SER A 224 12.52 39.49 -38.38
C SER A 224 13.27 40.49 -37.51
N GLU A 225 14.41 40.93 -38.08
CA GLU A 225 15.08 42.18 -37.72
C GLU A 225 14.15 43.37 -37.97
N HIS A 226 14.12 44.29 -37.04
CA HIS A 226 14.02 45.72 -37.32
C HIS A 226 14.46 46.45 -36.06
N GLY A 227 15.42 47.14 -36.12
CA GLY A 227 16.17 48.21 -35.76
C GLY A 227 15.44 49.56 -35.77
N TYR A 228 16.06 50.55 -35.17
CA TYR A 228 15.80 51.93 -34.85
C TYR A 228 15.48 52.13 -33.35
N GLY A 229 16.20 52.97 -32.63
CA GLY A 229 16.99 54.14 -32.92
C GLY A 229 16.78 55.13 -31.75
N ALA A 230 17.91 55.55 -31.25
CA ALA A 230 18.20 56.72 -30.44
C ALA A 230 17.08 57.66 -29.92
N ARG A 231 17.04 57.91 -28.65
CA ARG A 231 17.44 59.17 -27.99
C ARG A 231 17.57 58.98 -26.50
#